data_aac40e887b26f17c1a5aa23ee0792c8c
#
_entry.id   aac40e887b26f17c1a5aa23ee0792c8c
#
_cell.length_a   1.000
_cell.length_b   1.000
_cell.length_c   1.000
_cell.angle_alpha   90.00
_cell.angle_beta   90.00
_cell.angle_gamma   90.00
#
_symmetry.space_group_name_H-M   'P 1'
#
loop_
_entity.id
_entity.type
_entity.pdbx_description
1 polymer ?
#
loop_
_entity_poly.entity_id
_entity_poly.type
_entity_poly.pdbx_seq_one_letter_code
_entity_poly.pdbx_strand_id
1 'polypeptide(L)'
;ALLLYPLFRYGITATAADPLRQAANLHVMMMIVAAIPLLPFNKWVTAMLRKSIMPKALLPEPSHLSPDLLIRPERAIYATIHEIRRMAKLCSRNMIINGELMLHNRKEMRRALDANEIVINEIRIAVGDYLEQLTGFTLSDRQTIFVQHLDRCMKDIERIGDYQEAIAKMADLHRKRHTDIPKEFFDIWFDLFCYAQKVLMVLERSLNPDNESFTTMAPRLFEVRDEFSKRSAHARMLFAEAARTRRLSSNTAYYLHRCHADLDRMMGHARSIAVSLEQPEFKVRLSKLEQIEPPINNTNATPSSIKTQEYLDRLYNDNTAD
;
A
#
# COMPACT_ATOMS: atom_id res chain seq x y z
N ALA A 1 28.60 25.80 -18.36
CA ALA A 1 29.46 24.80 -19.03
C ALA A 1 30.70 25.45 -19.65
N LEU A 2 30.58 26.50 -20.45
CA LEU A 2 31.73 27.16 -21.14
C LEU A 2 32.77 27.77 -20.18
N LEU A 3 32.35 28.35 -19.05
CA LEU A 3 33.24 28.92 -18.02
C LEU A 3 34.11 27.88 -17.30
N LEU A 4 33.66 26.66 -17.19
CA LEU A 4 34.36 25.58 -16.50
C LEU A 4 35.18 24.69 -17.47
N TYR A 5 35.11 24.94 -18.76
CA TYR A 5 35.80 24.16 -19.79
C TYR A 5 37.31 24.06 -19.57
N PRO A 6 38.05 25.13 -19.25
CA PRO A 6 39.50 25.05 -19.02
C PRO A 6 39.86 24.16 -17.86
N LEU A 7 39.07 24.18 -16.78
CA LEU A 7 39.28 23.39 -15.58
C LEU A 7 39.02 21.89 -15.89
N PHE A 8 37.95 21.62 -16.64
CA PHE A 8 37.63 20.26 -17.09
C PHE A 8 38.70 19.71 -18.05
N ARG A 9 39.19 20.51 -19.00
CA ARG A 9 40.24 20.09 -19.91
C ARG A 9 41.53 19.70 -19.20
N TYR A 10 41.96 20.51 -18.22
CA TYR A 10 43.15 20.21 -17.43
C TYR A 10 42.97 18.94 -16.60
N GLY A 11 41.85 18.80 -15.90
CA GLY A 11 41.52 17.60 -15.10
C GLY A 11 41.49 16.33 -15.94
N ILE A 12 40.89 16.37 -17.13
CA ILE A 12 40.71 15.21 -18.02
C ILE A 12 42.03 14.74 -18.62
N THR A 13 42.87 15.67 -19.07
CA THR A 13 44.20 15.32 -19.62
C THR A 13 45.14 14.69 -18.57
N ALA A 14 44.92 15.01 -17.31
CA ALA A 14 45.65 14.41 -16.19
C ALA A 14 45.15 12.99 -15.80
N THR A 15 43.94 12.58 -16.21
CA THR A 15 43.32 11.31 -15.78
C THR A 15 43.68 10.11 -16.64
N ALA A 16 44.08 10.29 -17.89
CA ALA A 16 44.47 9.21 -18.82
C ALA A 16 45.25 9.74 -20.02
N ALA A 17 46.13 8.90 -20.58
CA ALA A 17 46.84 9.21 -21.84
C ALA A 17 46.00 8.87 -23.08
N ASP A 18 45.04 7.95 -22.97
CA ASP A 18 44.19 7.51 -24.08
C ASP A 18 42.98 8.44 -24.27
N PRO A 19 42.70 8.96 -25.48
CA PRO A 19 41.58 9.85 -25.78
C PRO A 19 40.21 9.25 -25.50
N LEU A 20 40.01 7.94 -25.72
CA LEU A 20 38.74 7.24 -25.43
C LEU A 20 38.47 7.21 -23.90
N ARG A 21 39.49 6.97 -23.10
CA ARG A 21 39.40 7.02 -21.64
C ARG A 21 39.17 8.43 -21.11
N GLN A 22 39.79 9.44 -21.76
CA GLN A 22 39.57 10.84 -21.44
C GLN A 22 38.09 11.23 -21.69
N ALA A 23 37.50 10.78 -22.82
CA ALA A 23 36.09 11.02 -23.11
C ALA A 23 35.14 10.36 -22.11
N ALA A 24 35.42 9.12 -21.67
CA ALA A 24 34.65 8.43 -20.65
C ALA A 24 34.75 9.14 -19.29
N ASN A 25 35.96 9.54 -18.88
CA ASN A 25 36.19 10.26 -17.62
C ASN A 25 35.52 11.65 -17.64
N LEU A 26 35.52 12.35 -18.78
CA LEU A 26 34.78 13.59 -18.95
C LEU A 26 33.31 13.41 -18.70
N HIS A 27 32.70 12.36 -19.28
CA HIS A 27 31.27 12.07 -19.07
C HIS A 27 30.95 11.84 -17.60
N VAL A 28 31.74 11.03 -16.91
CA VAL A 28 31.57 10.77 -15.47
C VAL A 28 31.74 12.05 -14.64
N MET A 29 32.75 12.86 -14.92
CA MET A 29 32.97 14.14 -14.22
C MET A 29 31.81 15.11 -14.45
N MET A 30 31.30 15.21 -15.69
CA MET A 30 30.13 16.05 -16.00
C MET A 30 28.89 15.60 -15.23
N MET A 31 28.64 14.28 -15.13
CA MET A 31 27.51 13.73 -14.36
C MET A 31 27.64 14.03 -12.86
N ILE A 32 28.85 13.88 -12.30
CA ILE A 32 29.11 14.20 -10.89
C ILE A 32 28.89 15.70 -10.62
N VAL A 33 29.46 16.58 -11.45
CA VAL A 33 29.32 18.03 -11.30
C VAL A 33 27.87 18.50 -11.49
N ALA A 34 27.10 17.83 -12.35
CA ALA A 34 25.67 18.11 -12.50
C ALA A 34 24.84 17.59 -11.30
N ALA A 35 25.23 16.46 -10.71
CA ALA A 35 24.51 15.85 -9.59
C ALA A 35 24.71 16.59 -8.27
N ILE A 36 25.94 17.07 -7.96
CA ILE A 36 26.29 17.73 -6.69
C ILE A 36 25.36 18.91 -6.35
N PRO A 37 25.09 19.87 -7.28
CA PRO A 37 24.16 20.96 -6.99
C PRO A 37 22.72 20.53 -6.79
N LEU A 38 22.31 19.36 -7.35
CA LEU A 38 20.95 18.84 -7.25
C LEU A 38 20.67 18.15 -5.89
N LEU A 39 21.73 17.64 -5.22
CA LEU A 39 21.58 16.93 -3.95
C LEU A 39 20.90 17.77 -2.86
N PRO A 40 21.30 19.01 -2.56
CA PRO A 40 20.62 19.83 -1.55
C PRO A 40 19.21 20.25 -1.94
N PHE A 41 18.92 20.31 -3.25
CA PHE A 41 17.59 20.67 -3.76
C PHE A 41 16.58 19.52 -3.73
N ASN A 42 17.05 18.28 -3.57
CA ASN A 42 16.17 17.12 -3.60
C ASN A 42 15.04 17.23 -2.55
N LYS A 43 15.37 17.60 -1.32
CA LYS A 43 14.37 17.82 -0.25
C LYS A 43 13.39 18.93 -0.58
N TRP A 44 13.87 20.04 -1.15
CA TRP A 44 13.02 21.17 -1.55
C TRP A 44 12.13 20.83 -2.75
N VAL A 45 12.67 20.19 -3.79
CA VAL A 45 11.92 19.70 -4.96
C VAL A 45 10.85 18.70 -4.53
N THR A 46 11.20 17.75 -3.66
CA THR A 46 10.25 16.77 -3.11
C THR A 46 9.13 17.46 -2.33
N ALA A 47 9.45 18.42 -1.48
CA ALA A 47 8.45 19.18 -0.71
C ALA A 47 7.53 20.00 -1.63
N MET A 48 8.09 20.63 -2.67
CA MET A 48 7.32 21.40 -3.66
C MET A 48 6.40 20.50 -4.49
N LEU A 49 6.91 19.36 -4.96
CA LEU A 49 6.12 18.37 -5.69
C LEU A 49 5.02 17.78 -4.81
N ARG A 50 5.32 17.44 -3.56
CA ARG A 50 4.33 16.95 -2.58
C ARG A 50 3.20 17.97 -2.39
N LYS A 51 3.51 19.25 -2.24
CA LYS A 51 2.53 20.33 -2.10
C LYS A 51 1.69 20.55 -3.35
N SER A 52 2.26 20.33 -4.54
CA SER A 52 1.58 20.57 -5.83
C SER A 52 0.79 19.37 -6.32
N ILE A 53 1.21 18.14 -6.00
CA ILE A 53 0.64 16.89 -6.53
C ILE A 53 -0.37 16.29 -5.55
N MET A 54 -0.16 16.44 -4.22
CA MET A 54 -1.09 15.89 -3.22
C MET A 54 -2.36 16.74 -3.14
N PRO A 55 -3.53 16.17 -3.37
CA PRO A 55 -4.79 16.82 -3.01
C PRO A 55 -4.78 17.16 -1.51
N LYS A 56 -5.31 18.32 -1.13
CA LYS A 56 -5.40 18.75 0.30
C LYS A 56 -6.08 17.73 1.22
N ALA A 57 -6.93 16.85 0.67
CA ALA A 57 -7.60 15.77 1.39
C ALA A 57 -6.67 14.60 1.77
N LEU A 58 -5.43 14.59 1.27
CA LEU A 58 -4.42 13.54 1.50
C LEU A 58 -3.19 14.07 2.25
N LEU A 59 -3.32 15.20 2.96
CA LEU A 59 -2.28 15.62 3.90
C LEU A 59 -2.06 14.46 4.88
N PRO A 60 -0.80 14.02 5.09
CA PRO A 60 -0.53 12.92 6.00
C PRO A 60 -1.07 13.29 7.38
N GLU A 61 -1.94 12.44 7.92
CA GLU A 61 -2.32 12.51 9.33
C GLU A 61 -1.04 12.48 10.16
N PRO A 62 -0.95 13.22 11.28
CA PRO A 62 0.25 13.19 12.11
C PRO A 62 0.59 11.76 12.50
N SER A 63 1.87 11.40 12.45
CA SER A 63 2.33 10.06 12.82
C SER A 63 2.12 9.82 14.30
N HIS A 64 1.70 8.60 14.65
CA HIS A 64 1.61 8.14 16.05
C HIS A 64 2.99 7.78 16.63
N LEU A 65 4.02 7.64 15.78
CA LEU A 65 5.37 7.27 16.19
C LEU A 65 6.06 8.47 16.82
N SER A 66 6.47 8.32 18.10
CA SER A 66 7.28 9.31 18.81
C SER A 66 8.49 8.63 19.42
N PRO A 67 9.70 9.22 19.31
CA PRO A 67 10.91 8.70 19.97
C PRO A 67 10.75 8.53 21.48
N ASP A 68 9.96 9.38 22.13
CA ASP A 68 9.72 9.33 23.57
C ASP A 68 8.99 8.05 24.00
N LEU A 69 8.26 7.41 23.09
CA LEU A 69 7.55 6.16 23.38
C LEU A 69 8.47 4.95 23.38
N LEU A 70 9.66 5.02 22.76
CA LEU A 70 10.62 3.90 22.69
C LEU A 70 11.09 3.42 24.07
N ILE A 71 11.11 4.32 25.06
CA ILE A 71 11.45 4.00 26.46
C ILE A 71 10.40 3.06 27.10
N ARG A 72 9.20 2.99 26.51
CA ARG A 72 8.07 2.15 26.95
C ARG A 72 7.62 1.25 25.82
N PRO A 73 8.22 0.03 25.70
CA PRO A 73 7.99 -0.85 24.56
C PRO A 73 6.51 -1.13 24.25
N GLU A 74 5.67 -1.24 25.26
CA GLU A 74 4.22 -1.47 25.07
C GLU A 74 3.56 -0.32 24.32
N ARG A 75 3.89 0.93 24.68
CA ARG A 75 3.35 2.12 24.00
C ARG A 75 3.89 2.27 22.60
N ALA A 76 5.17 1.95 22.40
CA ALA A 76 5.79 1.95 21.08
C ALA A 76 5.13 0.92 20.15
N ILE A 77 4.88 -0.29 20.65
CA ILE A 77 4.14 -1.35 19.95
C ILE A 77 2.73 -0.88 19.58
N TYR A 78 2.01 -0.29 20.53
CA TYR A 78 0.67 0.24 20.31
C TYR A 78 0.64 1.32 19.22
N ALA A 79 1.54 2.29 19.27
CA ALA A 79 1.70 3.31 18.24
C ALA A 79 2.00 2.72 16.86
N THR A 80 2.85 1.67 16.82
CA THR A 80 3.17 0.95 15.59
C THR A 80 1.93 0.28 14.98
N ILE A 81 1.08 -0.35 15.79
CA ILE A 81 -0.16 -0.97 15.31
C ILE A 81 -1.08 0.07 14.67
N HIS A 82 -1.19 1.26 15.24
CA HIS A 82 -1.99 2.35 14.66
C HIS A 82 -1.47 2.76 13.26
N GLU A 83 -0.15 2.86 13.07
CA GLU A 83 0.41 3.17 11.76
C GLU A 83 0.19 2.03 10.75
N ILE A 84 0.36 0.77 11.16
CA ILE A 84 0.08 -0.39 10.32
C ILE A 84 -1.41 -0.44 9.93
N ARG A 85 -2.33 -0.15 10.87
CA ARG A 85 -3.76 -0.01 10.57
C ARG A 85 -4.03 1.11 9.58
N ARG A 86 -3.32 2.24 9.69
CA ARG A 86 -3.44 3.36 8.75
C ARG A 86 -3.04 2.95 7.34
N MET A 87 -1.97 2.15 7.16
CA MET A 87 -1.64 1.54 5.87
C MET A 87 -2.77 0.65 5.35
N ALA A 88 -3.33 -0.23 6.18
CA ALA A 88 -4.44 -1.11 5.80
C ALA A 88 -5.69 -0.32 5.39
N LYS A 89 -5.99 0.79 6.07
CA LYS A 89 -7.08 1.71 5.71
C LYS A 89 -6.86 2.36 4.34
N LEU A 90 -5.62 2.75 4.02
CA LEU A 90 -5.28 3.26 2.69
C LEU A 90 -5.44 2.18 1.62
N CYS A 91 -5.02 0.93 1.87
CA CYS A 91 -5.25 -0.20 0.97
C CYS A 91 -6.75 -0.47 0.76
N SER A 92 -7.57 -0.41 1.82
CA SER A 92 -9.03 -0.56 1.70
C SER A 92 -9.64 0.54 0.82
N ARG A 93 -9.20 1.80 0.96
CA ARG A 93 -9.60 2.93 0.09
C ARG A 93 -9.12 2.77 -1.34
N ASN A 94 -7.90 2.30 -1.55
CA ASN A 94 -7.34 2.06 -2.88
C ASN A 94 -8.15 1.03 -3.68
N MET A 95 -8.76 0.06 -2.99
CA MET A 95 -9.68 -0.88 -3.65
C MET A 95 -10.89 -0.15 -4.25
N ILE A 96 -11.50 0.76 -3.50
CA ILE A 96 -12.64 1.57 -4.00
C ILE A 96 -12.21 2.42 -5.20
N ILE A 97 -11.05 3.08 -5.09
CA ILE A 97 -10.47 3.88 -6.17
C ILE A 97 -10.23 3.04 -7.42
N ASN A 98 -9.70 1.81 -7.26
CA ASN A 98 -9.50 0.88 -8.38
C ASN A 98 -10.82 0.47 -9.04
N GLY A 99 -11.88 0.23 -8.27
CA GLY A 99 -13.23 0.00 -8.80
C GLY A 99 -13.72 1.16 -9.67
N GLU A 100 -13.59 2.39 -9.18
CA GLU A 100 -13.93 3.60 -9.93
C GLU A 100 -13.07 3.78 -11.19
N LEU A 101 -11.79 3.45 -11.13
CA LEU A 101 -10.90 3.49 -12.30
C LEU A 101 -11.29 2.48 -13.38
N MET A 102 -11.82 1.35 -12.98
CA MET A 102 -12.29 0.32 -13.92
C MET A 102 -13.60 0.71 -14.59
N LEU A 103 -14.52 1.29 -13.83
CA LEU A 103 -15.86 1.69 -14.31
C LEU A 103 -15.84 3.05 -15.02
N HIS A 104 -15.10 4.02 -14.45
CA HIS A 104 -15.17 5.43 -14.83
C HIS A 104 -13.78 6.04 -14.93
N ASN A 105 -13.29 6.31 -16.11
CA ASN A 105 -11.96 6.88 -16.37
C ASN A 105 -11.76 8.27 -15.73
N ARG A 106 -11.60 8.34 -14.41
CA ARG A 106 -11.38 9.60 -13.68
C ARG A 106 -9.89 9.78 -13.37
N LYS A 107 -9.23 10.73 -14.02
CA LYS A 107 -7.81 11.04 -13.79
C LYS A 107 -7.51 11.42 -12.33
N GLU A 108 -8.49 12.02 -11.64
CA GLU A 108 -8.39 12.39 -10.23
C GLU A 108 -8.23 11.15 -9.35
N MET A 109 -8.95 10.07 -9.65
CA MET A 109 -8.84 8.79 -8.95
C MET A 109 -7.47 8.16 -9.11
N ARG A 110 -6.89 8.24 -10.33
CA ARG A 110 -5.51 7.77 -10.55
C ARG A 110 -4.50 8.53 -9.69
N ARG A 111 -4.60 9.86 -9.65
CA ARG A 111 -3.72 10.70 -8.80
C ARG A 111 -3.90 10.40 -7.31
N ALA A 112 -5.14 10.13 -6.88
CA ALA A 112 -5.42 9.77 -5.49
C ALA A 112 -4.78 8.42 -5.12
N LEU A 113 -4.83 7.43 -6.01
CA LEU A 113 -4.18 6.14 -5.81
C LEU A 113 -2.66 6.28 -5.72
N ASP A 114 -2.05 7.01 -6.68
CA ASP A 114 -0.61 7.25 -6.68
C ASP A 114 -0.14 8.00 -5.41
N ALA A 115 -0.96 8.95 -4.91
CA ALA A 115 -0.67 9.65 -3.66
C ALA A 115 -0.78 8.74 -2.43
N ASN A 116 -1.80 7.86 -2.37
CA ASN A 116 -1.93 6.88 -1.30
C ASN A 116 -0.75 5.89 -1.27
N GLU A 117 -0.27 5.48 -2.43
CA GLU A 117 0.90 4.60 -2.56
C GLU A 117 2.16 5.24 -1.97
N ILE A 118 2.39 6.54 -2.26
CA ILE A 118 3.49 7.29 -1.65
C ILE A 118 3.37 7.29 -0.12
N VAL A 119 2.16 7.52 0.42
CA VAL A 119 1.93 7.54 1.87
C VAL A 119 2.14 6.16 2.49
N ILE A 120 1.68 5.09 1.84
CA ILE A 120 1.90 3.70 2.30
C ILE A 120 3.40 3.43 2.42
N ASN A 121 4.18 3.79 1.40
CA ASN A 121 5.64 3.62 1.40
C ASN A 121 6.33 4.45 2.48
N GLU A 122 5.88 5.69 2.72
CA GLU A 122 6.43 6.54 3.80
C GLU A 122 6.16 5.95 5.19
N ILE A 123 4.94 5.46 5.42
CA ILE A 123 4.61 4.80 6.69
C ILE A 123 5.45 3.54 6.86
N ARG A 124 5.61 2.72 5.81
CA ARG A 124 6.44 1.52 5.83
C ARG A 124 7.88 1.84 6.27
N ILE A 125 8.49 2.88 5.68
CA ILE A 125 9.84 3.29 6.04
C ILE A 125 9.88 3.75 7.51
N ALA A 126 8.96 4.64 7.90
CA ALA A 126 8.93 5.17 9.25
C ALA A 126 8.70 4.09 10.32
N VAL A 127 7.80 3.14 10.05
CA VAL A 127 7.53 2.00 10.95
C VAL A 127 8.74 1.07 11.00
N GLY A 128 9.38 0.79 9.85
CA GLY A 128 10.58 -0.06 9.80
C GLY A 128 11.71 0.51 10.65
N ASP A 129 12.05 1.78 10.45
CA ASP A 129 13.07 2.50 11.22
C ASP A 129 12.74 2.57 12.72
N TYR A 130 11.45 2.72 13.05
CA TYR A 130 10.97 2.78 14.42
C TYR A 130 11.06 1.42 15.13
N LEU A 131 10.68 0.33 14.45
CA LEU A 131 10.83 -1.03 14.98
C LEU A 131 12.31 -1.40 15.15
N GLU A 132 13.19 -1.00 14.23
CA GLU A 132 14.63 -1.19 14.36
C GLU A 132 15.15 -0.49 15.61
N GLN A 133 14.79 0.78 15.82
CA GLN A 133 15.15 1.52 17.03
C GLN A 133 14.62 0.84 18.29
N LEU A 134 13.39 0.33 18.27
CA LEU A 134 12.77 -0.36 19.40
C LEU A 134 13.52 -1.63 19.79
N THR A 135 14.11 -2.36 18.82
CA THR A 135 14.92 -3.56 19.10
C THR A 135 16.24 -3.23 19.81
N GLY A 136 16.69 -1.97 19.81
CA GLY A 136 17.84 -1.50 20.59
C GLY A 136 17.57 -1.36 22.09
N PHE A 137 16.30 -1.45 22.52
CA PHE A 137 15.91 -1.43 23.92
C PHE A 137 15.73 -2.84 24.47
N THR A 138 15.71 -2.98 25.82
CA THR A 138 15.47 -4.28 26.45
C THR A 138 14.03 -4.70 26.27
N LEU A 139 13.80 -5.67 25.38
CA LEU A 139 12.50 -6.29 25.12
C LEU A 139 12.43 -7.65 25.82
N SER A 140 11.25 -8.03 26.30
CA SER A 140 10.97 -9.42 26.65
C SER A 140 10.89 -10.30 25.39
N ASP A 141 11.10 -11.61 25.53
CA ASP A 141 10.99 -12.57 24.42
C ASP A 141 9.67 -12.41 23.68
N ARG A 142 8.59 -12.22 24.43
CA ARG A 142 7.26 -12.00 23.88
C ARG A 142 7.15 -10.71 23.06
N GLN A 143 7.68 -9.60 23.54
CA GLN A 143 7.71 -8.32 22.81
C GLN A 143 8.54 -8.44 21.54
N THR A 144 9.66 -9.17 21.60
CA THR A 144 10.52 -9.44 20.45
C THR A 144 9.75 -10.19 19.34
N ILE A 145 9.06 -11.27 19.70
CA ILE A 145 8.23 -12.04 18.76
C ILE A 145 7.11 -11.16 18.20
N PHE A 146 6.47 -10.35 19.05
CA PHE A 146 5.41 -9.44 18.63
C PHE A 146 5.91 -8.42 17.59
N VAL A 147 7.06 -7.80 17.83
CA VAL A 147 7.71 -6.86 16.90
C VAL A 147 8.00 -7.51 15.55
N GLN A 148 8.48 -8.77 15.55
CA GLN A 148 8.71 -9.53 14.31
C GLN A 148 7.41 -9.77 13.52
N HIS A 149 6.29 -10.04 14.20
CA HIS A 149 5.01 -10.20 13.53
C HIS A 149 4.48 -8.86 12.98
N LEU A 150 4.69 -7.75 13.69
CA LEU A 150 4.31 -6.43 13.19
C LEU A 150 5.11 -6.04 11.94
N ASP A 151 6.41 -6.28 11.93
CA ASP A 151 7.27 -6.06 10.75
C ASP A 151 6.77 -6.87 9.54
N ARG A 152 6.39 -8.14 9.76
CA ARG A 152 5.81 -8.99 8.71
C ARG A 152 4.46 -8.45 8.22
N CYS A 153 3.56 -8.09 9.14
CA CYS A 153 2.26 -7.51 8.77
C CYS A 153 2.41 -6.22 7.95
N MET A 154 3.33 -5.34 8.34
CA MET A 154 3.64 -4.11 7.61
C MET A 154 4.08 -4.40 6.16
N LYS A 155 5.00 -5.37 5.99
CA LYS A 155 5.50 -5.77 4.66
C LYS A 155 4.39 -6.40 3.81
N ASP A 156 3.54 -7.22 4.42
CA ASP A 156 2.40 -7.83 3.71
C ASP A 156 1.38 -6.77 3.26
N ILE A 157 1.13 -5.72 4.05
CA ILE A 157 0.23 -4.62 3.67
C ILE A 157 0.83 -3.78 2.53
N GLU A 158 2.13 -3.50 2.56
CA GLU A 158 2.81 -2.81 1.45
C GLU A 158 2.66 -3.62 0.15
N ARG A 159 2.86 -4.96 0.19
CA ARG A 159 2.64 -5.81 -0.97
C ARG A 159 1.20 -5.78 -1.50
N ILE A 160 0.22 -5.67 -0.60
CA ILE A 160 -1.18 -5.46 -1.02
C ILE A 160 -1.30 -4.16 -1.81
N GLY A 161 -0.66 -3.06 -1.37
CA GLY A 161 -0.61 -1.78 -2.08
C GLY A 161 0.02 -1.91 -3.47
N ASP A 162 1.18 -2.58 -3.59
CA ASP A 162 1.87 -2.84 -4.85
C ASP A 162 0.95 -3.52 -5.89
N TYR A 163 0.18 -4.55 -5.47
CA TYR A 163 -0.76 -5.23 -6.37
C TYR A 163 -1.94 -4.35 -6.75
N GLN A 164 -2.40 -3.47 -5.88
CA GLN A 164 -3.44 -2.49 -6.20
C GLN A 164 -2.97 -1.51 -7.27
N GLU A 165 -1.72 -1.05 -7.20
CA GLU A 165 -1.11 -0.24 -8.25
C GLU A 165 -0.99 -1.01 -9.58
N ALA A 166 -0.63 -2.31 -9.51
CA ALA A 166 -0.57 -3.16 -10.69
C ALA A 166 -1.95 -3.31 -11.36
N ILE A 167 -3.02 -3.50 -10.58
CA ILE A 167 -4.40 -3.55 -11.08
C ILE A 167 -4.79 -2.23 -11.77
N ALA A 168 -4.46 -1.08 -11.17
CA ALA A 168 -4.71 0.22 -11.79
C ALA A 168 -3.97 0.41 -13.12
N LYS A 169 -2.71 -0.04 -13.21
CA LYS A 169 -1.92 -0.05 -14.46
C LYS A 169 -2.58 -0.92 -15.53
N MET A 170 -3.16 -2.06 -15.13
CA MET A 170 -3.91 -2.92 -16.04
C MET A 170 -5.20 -2.27 -16.53
N ALA A 171 -5.93 -1.54 -15.68
CA ALA A 171 -7.09 -0.75 -16.09
C ALA A 171 -6.74 0.31 -17.15
N ASP A 172 -5.59 0.99 -16.98
CA ASP A 172 -5.09 1.94 -17.98
C ASP A 172 -4.71 1.27 -19.31
N LEU A 173 -4.10 0.08 -19.24
CA LEU A 173 -3.73 -0.70 -20.42
C LEU A 173 -4.96 -1.21 -21.18
N HIS A 174 -5.97 -1.70 -20.45
CA HIS A 174 -7.26 -2.13 -21.01
C HIS A 174 -7.90 -1.02 -21.84
N ARG A 175 -7.96 0.19 -21.30
CA ARG A 175 -8.51 1.36 -22.02
C ARG A 175 -7.69 1.73 -23.26
N LYS A 176 -6.37 1.78 -23.15
CA LYS A 176 -5.48 2.12 -24.28
C LYS A 176 -5.60 1.13 -25.43
N ARG A 177 -5.86 -0.13 -25.13
CA ARG A 177 -5.98 -1.21 -26.13
C ARG A 177 -7.40 -1.43 -26.63
N HIS A 178 -8.37 -0.67 -26.11
CA HIS A 178 -9.80 -0.85 -26.41
C HIS A 178 -10.22 -2.34 -26.34
N THR A 179 -9.76 -3.02 -25.26
CA THR A 179 -10.07 -4.44 -25.07
C THR A 179 -11.55 -4.56 -24.74
N ASP A 180 -12.28 -5.33 -25.51
CA ASP A 180 -13.70 -5.61 -25.21
C ASP A 180 -13.77 -6.80 -24.24
N ILE A 181 -14.39 -6.59 -23.08
CA ILE A 181 -14.66 -7.64 -22.10
C ILE A 181 -16.16 -7.92 -22.13
N PRO A 182 -16.60 -9.12 -22.58
CA PRO A 182 -18.02 -9.46 -22.55
C PRO A 182 -18.56 -9.30 -21.12
N LYS A 183 -19.77 -8.75 -21.02
CA LYS A 183 -20.39 -8.36 -19.74
C LYS A 183 -20.39 -9.51 -18.72
N GLU A 184 -20.70 -10.75 -19.15
CA GLU A 184 -20.71 -11.92 -18.29
C GLU A 184 -19.38 -12.18 -17.57
N PHE A 185 -18.22 -11.97 -18.25
CA PHE A 185 -16.89 -12.17 -17.64
C PHE A 185 -16.47 -10.97 -16.81
N PHE A 186 -16.92 -9.78 -17.19
CA PHE A 186 -16.73 -8.58 -16.38
C PHE A 186 -17.48 -8.70 -15.04
N ASP A 187 -18.72 -9.13 -15.05
CA ASP A 187 -19.55 -9.29 -13.85
C ASP A 187 -18.93 -10.32 -12.88
N ILE A 188 -18.44 -11.46 -13.39
CA ILE A 188 -17.72 -12.46 -12.57
C ILE A 188 -16.46 -11.87 -11.95
N TRP A 189 -15.67 -11.14 -12.74
CA TRP A 189 -14.45 -10.52 -12.24
C TRP A 189 -14.75 -9.41 -11.23
N PHE A 190 -15.79 -8.62 -11.47
CA PHE A 190 -16.19 -7.53 -10.59
C PHE A 190 -16.75 -8.03 -9.25
N ASP A 191 -17.52 -9.11 -9.25
CA ASP A 191 -17.96 -9.79 -8.01
C ASP A 191 -16.75 -10.22 -7.17
N LEU A 192 -15.76 -10.83 -7.81
CA LEU A 192 -14.52 -11.23 -7.14
C LEU A 192 -13.76 -10.02 -6.58
N PHE A 193 -13.72 -8.92 -7.32
CA PHE A 193 -13.11 -7.67 -6.89
C PHE A 193 -13.82 -7.07 -5.67
N CYS A 194 -15.15 -7.02 -5.66
CA CYS A 194 -15.94 -6.56 -4.51
C CYS A 194 -15.72 -7.44 -3.28
N TYR A 195 -15.54 -8.75 -3.49
CA TYR A 195 -15.23 -9.66 -2.39
C TYR A 195 -13.82 -9.42 -1.82
N ALA A 196 -12.83 -9.15 -2.67
CA ALA A 196 -11.49 -8.75 -2.23
C ALA A 196 -11.53 -7.45 -1.41
N GLN A 197 -12.34 -6.48 -1.81
CA GLN A 197 -12.58 -5.27 -1.01
C GLN A 197 -13.15 -5.60 0.38
N LYS A 198 -14.13 -6.51 0.47
CA LYS A 198 -14.67 -6.97 1.76
C LYS A 198 -13.57 -7.58 2.65
N VAL A 199 -12.67 -8.37 2.09
CA VAL A 199 -11.52 -8.94 2.83
C VAL A 199 -10.65 -7.81 3.40
N LEU A 200 -10.31 -6.79 2.61
CA LEU A 200 -9.48 -5.68 3.07
C LEU A 200 -10.17 -4.81 4.13
N MET A 201 -11.50 -4.65 4.06
CA MET A 201 -12.26 -3.96 5.12
C MET A 201 -12.22 -4.75 6.45
N VAL A 202 -12.33 -6.06 6.39
CA VAL A 202 -12.21 -6.91 7.59
C VAL A 202 -10.77 -6.88 8.12
N LEU A 203 -9.76 -6.89 7.23
CA LEU A 203 -8.35 -6.75 7.60
C LEU A 203 -8.08 -5.44 8.36
N GLU A 204 -8.56 -4.29 7.85
CA GLU A 204 -8.41 -3.01 8.55
C GLU A 204 -9.02 -3.04 9.95
N ARG A 205 -10.23 -3.61 10.07
CA ARG A 205 -10.91 -3.73 11.36
C ARG A 205 -10.16 -4.67 12.32
N SER A 206 -9.55 -5.74 11.79
CA SER A 206 -8.75 -6.69 12.59
C SER A 206 -7.50 -6.07 13.19
N LEU A 207 -6.97 -4.99 12.59
CA LEU A 207 -5.80 -4.26 13.06
C LEU A 207 -6.15 -3.09 14.00
N ASN A 208 -7.40 -3.01 14.48
CA ASN A 208 -7.78 -1.97 15.44
C ASN A 208 -7.37 -2.36 16.87
N PRO A 209 -6.38 -1.69 17.50
CA PRO A 209 -5.93 -2.02 18.83
C PRO A 209 -6.93 -1.62 19.92
N ASP A 210 -7.86 -0.70 19.62
CA ASP A 210 -8.85 -0.17 20.58
C ASP A 210 -10.01 -1.13 20.83
N ASN A 211 -10.15 -2.16 19.99
CA ASN A 211 -11.20 -3.16 20.14
C ASN A 211 -10.58 -4.48 20.63
N GLU A 212 -11.36 -5.35 21.27
CA GLU A 212 -11.00 -6.75 21.52
C GLU A 212 -10.73 -7.55 20.21
N SER A 213 -10.30 -6.86 19.17
CA SER A 213 -10.47 -7.22 17.76
C SER A 213 -9.51 -8.29 17.28
N PHE A 214 -8.31 -8.38 17.85
CA PHE A 214 -7.34 -9.37 17.35
C PHE A 214 -7.86 -10.80 17.52
N THR A 215 -8.47 -11.10 18.68
CA THR A 215 -8.97 -12.45 18.96
C THR A 215 -10.28 -12.79 18.27
N THR A 216 -11.13 -11.79 18.01
CA THR A 216 -12.47 -12.00 17.44
C THR A 216 -12.50 -11.81 15.93
N MET A 217 -11.64 -10.94 15.40
CA MET A 217 -11.66 -10.59 13.98
C MET A 217 -10.73 -11.44 13.12
N ALA A 218 -9.66 -12.04 13.67
CA ALA A 218 -8.79 -12.93 12.90
C ALA A 218 -9.55 -14.15 12.33
N PRO A 219 -10.40 -14.88 13.09
CA PRO A 219 -11.25 -15.93 12.54
C PRO A 219 -12.16 -15.42 11.42
N ARG A 220 -12.74 -14.22 11.58
CA ARG A 220 -13.57 -13.60 10.55
C ARG A 220 -12.79 -13.29 9.27
N LEU A 221 -11.54 -12.85 9.40
CA LEU A 221 -10.66 -12.61 8.25
C LEU A 221 -10.38 -13.90 7.48
N PHE A 222 -10.14 -15.02 8.17
CA PHE A 222 -9.99 -16.34 7.54
C PHE A 222 -11.25 -16.74 6.79
N GLU A 223 -12.43 -16.62 7.41
CA GLU A 223 -13.71 -16.97 6.82
C GLU A 223 -13.96 -16.23 5.50
N VAL A 224 -13.87 -14.89 5.51
CA VAL A 224 -14.10 -14.10 4.30
C VAL A 224 -13.02 -14.34 3.23
N ARG A 225 -11.79 -14.60 3.62
CA ARG A 225 -10.70 -14.93 2.69
C ARG A 225 -10.90 -16.32 2.07
N ASP A 226 -11.36 -17.31 2.82
CA ASP A 226 -11.60 -18.65 2.31
C ASP A 226 -12.77 -18.66 1.33
N GLU A 227 -13.80 -17.88 1.60
CA GLU A 227 -14.89 -17.68 0.64
C GLU A 227 -14.40 -16.99 -0.65
N PHE A 228 -13.52 -15.97 -0.54
CA PHE A 228 -12.84 -15.40 -1.70
C PHE A 228 -12.10 -16.49 -2.50
N SER A 229 -11.38 -17.39 -1.84
CA SER A 229 -10.63 -18.47 -2.53
C SER A 229 -11.53 -19.38 -3.35
N LYS A 230 -12.70 -19.75 -2.83
CA LYS A 230 -13.68 -20.59 -3.54
C LYS A 230 -14.16 -19.88 -4.80
N ARG A 231 -14.54 -18.59 -4.67
CA ARG A 231 -14.98 -17.76 -5.80
C ARG A 231 -13.88 -17.55 -6.83
N SER A 232 -12.65 -17.30 -6.38
CA SER A 232 -11.47 -17.16 -7.23
C SER A 232 -11.19 -18.42 -8.03
N ALA A 233 -11.22 -19.59 -7.41
CA ALA A 233 -11.04 -20.88 -8.10
C ALA A 233 -12.11 -21.10 -9.19
N HIS A 234 -13.37 -20.80 -8.90
CA HIS A 234 -14.46 -20.88 -9.85
C HIS A 234 -14.28 -19.91 -11.04
N ALA A 235 -13.99 -18.64 -10.77
CA ALA A 235 -13.74 -17.64 -11.80
C ALA A 235 -12.56 -18.03 -12.72
N ARG A 236 -11.48 -18.56 -12.14
CA ARG A 236 -10.31 -19.05 -12.89
C ARG A 236 -10.69 -20.15 -13.89
N MET A 237 -11.52 -21.10 -13.48
CA MET A 237 -12.01 -22.16 -14.36
C MET A 237 -12.82 -21.60 -15.53
N LEU A 238 -13.73 -20.65 -15.23
CA LEU A 238 -14.57 -20.02 -16.26
C LEU A 238 -13.74 -19.21 -17.26
N PHE A 239 -12.77 -18.44 -16.81
CA PHE A 239 -11.89 -17.66 -17.69
C PHE A 239 -10.99 -18.56 -18.55
N ALA A 240 -10.46 -19.65 -17.98
CA ALA A 240 -9.66 -20.63 -18.73
C ALA A 240 -10.47 -21.32 -19.81
N GLU A 241 -11.68 -21.75 -19.50
CA GLU A 241 -12.61 -22.37 -20.46
C GLU A 241 -13.02 -21.40 -21.57
N ALA A 242 -13.34 -20.15 -21.22
CA ALA A 242 -13.70 -19.11 -22.18
C ALA A 242 -12.52 -18.77 -23.13
N ALA A 243 -11.30 -18.79 -22.63
CA ALA A 243 -10.10 -18.62 -23.47
C ALA A 243 -9.90 -19.82 -24.41
N ARG A 244 -10.06 -21.04 -23.90
CA ARG A 244 -9.94 -22.29 -24.67
C ARG A 244 -10.99 -22.38 -25.79
N THR A 245 -12.22 -21.97 -25.51
CA THR A 245 -13.34 -22.00 -26.47
C THR A 245 -13.41 -20.74 -27.37
N ARG A 246 -12.40 -19.85 -27.28
CA ARG A 246 -12.33 -18.59 -28.05
C ARG A 246 -13.50 -17.64 -27.81
N ARG A 247 -14.20 -17.76 -26.69
CA ARG A 247 -15.21 -16.77 -26.25
C ARG A 247 -14.56 -15.46 -25.75
N LEU A 248 -13.27 -15.53 -25.39
CA LEU A 248 -12.44 -14.37 -25.07
C LEU A 248 -11.34 -14.21 -26.11
N SER A 249 -11.06 -12.99 -26.52
CA SER A 249 -9.86 -12.68 -27.29
C SER A 249 -8.60 -12.94 -26.45
N SER A 250 -7.46 -13.22 -27.09
CA SER A 250 -6.20 -13.42 -26.35
C SER A 250 -5.81 -12.23 -25.46
N ASN A 251 -6.10 -11.00 -25.90
CA ASN A 251 -5.83 -9.78 -25.12
C ASN A 251 -6.76 -9.70 -23.90
N THR A 252 -8.05 -9.99 -24.07
CA THR A 252 -9.03 -10.00 -22.99
C THR A 252 -8.73 -11.09 -21.98
N ALA A 253 -8.41 -12.30 -22.44
CA ALA A 253 -8.01 -13.41 -21.58
C ALA A 253 -6.76 -13.08 -20.76
N TYR A 254 -5.74 -12.49 -21.39
CA TYR A 254 -4.52 -12.03 -20.71
C TYR A 254 -4.84 -10.98 -19.64
N TYR A 255 -5.68 -9.98 -19.96
CA TYR A 255 -6.08 -8.93 -19.05
C TYR A 255 -6.77 -9.49 -17.80
N LEU A 256 -7.83 -10.31 -18.01
CA LEU A 256 -8.57 -10.93 -16.91
C LEU A 256 -7.69 -11.85 -16.04
N HIS A 257 -6.84 -12.65 -16.69
CA HIS A 257 -5.90 -13.52 -15.98
C HIS A 257 -4.92 -12.72 -15.13
N ARG A 258 -4.38 -11.62 -15.65
CA ARG A 258 -3.41 -10.79 -14.92
C ARG A 258 -4.05 -10.11 -13.71
N CYS A 259 -5.20 -9.46 -13.89
CA CYS A 259 -5.93 -8.83 -12.79
C CYS A 259 -6.35 -9.86 -11.73
N HIS A 260 -6.81 -11.04 -12.15
CA HIS A 260 -7.17 -12.13 -11.25
C HIS A 260 -5.95 -12.60 -10.44
N ALA A 261 -4.81 -12.80 -11.08
CA ALA A 261 -3.59 -13.22 -10.41
C ALA A 261 -3.12 -12.20 -9.36
N ASP A 262 -3.26 -10.92 -9.64
CA ASP A 262 -2.90 -9.86 -8.70
C ASP A 262 -3.87 -9.81 -7.50
N LEU A 263 -5.19 -10.03 -7.71
CA LEU A 263 -6.16 -10.22 -6.63
C LEU A 263 -5.83 -11.44 -5.75
N ASP A 264 -5.49 -12.58 -6.35
CA ASP A 264 -5.11 -13.79 -5.61
C ASP A 264 -3.88 -13.57 -4.72
N ARG A 265 -2.87 -12.86 -5.22
CA ARG A 265 -1.66 -12.52 -4.46
C ARG A 265 -1.97 -11.60 -3.30
N MET A 266 -2.77 -10.56 -3.52
CA MET A 266 -3.25 -9.69 -2.44
C MET A 266 -3.92 -10.49 -1.32
N MET A 267 -4.80 -11.42 -1.68
CA MET A 267 -5.51 -12.25 -0.71
C MET A 267 -4.58 -13.26 -0.03
N GLY A 268 -3.49 -13.65 -0.68
CA GLY A 268 -2.39 -14.41 -0.07
C GLY A 268 -1.72 -13.63 1.08
N HIS A 269 -1.40 -12.36 0.86
CA HIS A 269 -0.85 -11.47 1.89
C HIS A 269 -1.85 -11.19 3.02
N ALA A 270 -3.13 -10.98 2.71
CA ALA A 270 -4.17 -10.85 3.72
C ALA A 270 -4.28 -12.10 4.63
N ARG A 271 -4.08 -13.31 4.05
CA ARG A 271 -4.00 -14.55 4.83
C ARG A 271 -2.76 -14.60 5.73
N SER A 272 -1.61 -14.17 5.23
CA SER A 272 -0.36 -14.12 6.02
C SER A 272 -0.54 -13.23 7.25
N ILE A 273 -1.20 -12.08 7.09
CA ILE A 273 -1.54 -11.19 8.21
C ILE A 273 -2.51 -11.88 9.19
N ALA A 274 -3.56 -12.55 8.69
CA ALA A 274 -4.49 -13.29 9.54
C ALA A 274 -3.78 -14.35 10.40
N VAL A 275 -2.82 -15.10 9.81
CA VAL A 275 -1.98 -16.07 10.54
C VAL A 275 -1.13 -15.38 11.61
N SER A 276 -0.58 -14.20 11.33
CA SER A 276 0.17 -13.43 12.32
C SER A 276 -0.73 -12.97 13.49
N LEU A 277 -1.94 -12.50 13.21
CA LEU A 277 -2.90 -12.04 14.22
C LEU A 277 -3.44 -13.19 15.13
N GLU A 278 -3.38 -14.45 14.67
CA GLU A 278 -3.78 -15.61 15.47
C GLU A 278 -2.71 -16.07 16.47
N GLN A 279 -1.50 -15.53 16.39
CA GLN A 279 -0.44 -15.93 17.31
C GLN A 279 -0.79 -15.60 18.77
N PRO A 280 -0.32 -16.43 19.74
CA PRO A 280 -0.62 -16.21 21.16
C PRO A 280 -0.26 -14.82 21.68
N GLU A 281 0.76 -14.20 21.08
CA GLU A 281 1.25 -12.87 21.44
C GLU A 281 0.17 -11.80 21.23
N PHE A 282 -0.64 -11.92 20.17
CA PHE A 282 -1.77 -11.02 19.88
C PHE A 282 -3.01 -11.31 20.70
N LYS A 283 -3.13 -12.51 21.31
CA LYS A 283 -4.31 -12.91 22.10
C LYS A 283 -4.31 -12.36 23.52
N VAL A 284 -3.21 -11.75 23.97
CA VAL A 284 -3.18 -11.10 25.27
C VAL A 284 -3.80 -9.72 25.14
N ARG A 285 -4.82 -9.48 25.98
CA ARG A 285 -5.46 -8.17 26.08
C ARG A 285 -4.41 -7.07 26.12
N LEU A 286 -4.42 -6.23 25.09
CA LEU A 286 -3.84 -4.89 25.15
C LEU A 286 -4.46 -4.11 26.33
N SER A 287 -5.60 -4.56 26.89
CA SER A 287 -6.23 -4.03 28.11
C SER A 287 -5.35 -4.06 29.36
N LYS A 288 -4.30 -4.85 29.40
CA LYS A 288 -3.23 -4.64 30.41
C LYS A 288 -2.31 -3.48 30.05
N LEU A 289 -2.36 -2.98 28.83
CA LEU A 289 -1.75 -1.72 28.39
C LEU A 289 -2.69 -0.53 28.61
N GLU A 290 -4.00 -0.77 28.81
CA GLU A 290 -5.06 0.23 29.04
C GLU A 290 -5.03 0.93 30.41
N GLN A 291 -4.15 0.58 31.31
CA GLN A 291 -3.94 1.40 32.53
C GLN A 291 -3.17 2.71 32.25
N ILE A 292 -3.04 3.07 30.96
CA ILE A 292 -2.34 4.25 30.53
C ILE A 292 -3.33 5.13 29.74
N GLU A 293 -3.60 6.32 30.26
CA GLU A 293 -4.51 7.33 29.70
C GLU A 293 -4.39 7.43 28.17
N PRO A 294 -5.53 7.50 27.45
CA PRO A 294 -5.51 7.68 26.00
C PRO A 294 -4.79 8.99 25.65
N PRO A 295 -4.11 9.07 24.49
CA PRO A 295 -3.53 10.33 24.02
C PRO A 295 -4.65 11.37 23.92
N ILE A 296 -4.36 12.60 24.40
CA ILE A 296 -5.27 13.75 24.38
C ILE A 296 -5.84 13.88 22.96
N ASN A 297 -7.13 13.59 22.83
CA ASN A 297 -7.88 13.74 21.58
C ASN A 297 -7.86 15.22 21.15
N ASN A 298 -7.02 15.58 20.20
CA ASN A 298 -7.23 16.77 19.40
C ASN A 298 -8.40 16.50 18.42
N THR A 299 -9.61 16.68 18.91
CA THR A 299 -10.85 16.66 18.16
C THR A 299 -10.93 17.87 17.23
N ASN A 300 -10.33 17.75 16.04
CA ASN A 300 -10.70 18.54 14.88
C ASN A 300 -10.75 17.58 13.67
N ALA A 301 -11.68 16.62 13.72
CA ALA A 301 -12.02 15.80 12.58
C ALA A 301 -12.93 16.62 11.64
N THR A 302 -12.43 16.91 10.44
CA THR A 302 -13.18 17.59 9.37
C THR A 302 -14.29 16.70 8.78
N PRO A 303 -15.41 17.28 8.30
CA PRO A 303 -16.64 16.56 7.89
C PRO A 303 -16.55 15.65 6.66
N SER A 304 -15.35 15.46 6.07
CA SER A 304 -15.19 14.64 4.86
C SER A 304 -15.29 13.12 5.09
N SER A 305 -15.06 12.65 6.33
CA SER A 305 -15.15 11.22 6.66
C SER A 305 -16.60 10.70 6.69
N ILE A 306 -17.56 11.57 7.00
CA ILE A 306 -18.98 11.22 7.10
C ILE A 306 -19.58 10.94 5.70
N LYS A 307 -19.21 11.73 4.68
CA LYS A 307 -19.72 11.53 3.31
C LYS A 307 -19.22 10.24 2.65
N THR A 308 -18.03 9.80 3.00
CA THR A 308 -17.48 8.54 2.46
C THR A 308 -18.15 7.33 3.11
N GLN A 309 -18.50 7.44 4.39
CA GLN A 309 -19.24 6.39 5.10
C GLN A 309 -20.68 6.29 4.58
N GLU A 310 -21.38 7.40 4.37
CA GLU A 310 -22.73 7.43 3.77
C GLU A 310 -22.74 6.87 2.34
N TYR A 311 -21.70 7.08 1.55
CA TYR A 311 -21.57 6.51 0.21
C TYR A 311 -21.36 4.99 0.26
N LEU A 312 -20.56 4.50 1.20
CA LEU A 312 -20.34 3.07 1.43
C LEU A 312 -21.63 2.38 1.93
N ASP A 313 -22.38 3.05 2.82
CA ASP A 313 -23.63 2.53 3.35
C ASP A 313 -24.73 2.46 2.27
N ARG A 314 -24.74 3.39 1.31
CA ARG A 314 -25.63 3.33 0.13
C ARG A 314 -25.26 2.17 -0.81
N LEU A 315 -23.97 1.97 -1.11
CA LEU A 315 -23.53 0.82 -1.92
C LEU A 315 -23.83 -0.54 -1.25
N TYR A 316 -23.91 -0.57 0.08
CA TYR A 316 -24.21 -1.78 0.83
C TYR A 316 -25.72 -2.06 0.92
N ASN A 317 -26.57 -1.01 1.01
CA ASN A 317 -28.02 -1.14 1.14
C ASN A 317 -28.72 -1.38 -0.21
N ASP A 318 -28.18 -0.87 -1.32
CA ASP A 318 -28.73 -1.13 -2.67
C ASP A 318 -28.50 -2.57 -3.16
N ASN A 319 -27.61 -3.34 -2.52
CA ASN A 319 -27.37 -4.75 -2.84
C ASN A 319 -28.12 -5.75 -1.94
N THR A 320 -28.98 -5.28 -1.04
CA THR A 320 -29.78 -6.13 -0.14
C THR A 320 -31.29 -6.06 -0.43
N ALA A 321 -31.67 -5.34 -1.46
CA ALA A 321 -33.06 -5.23 -1.92
C ALA A 321 -33.16 -5.80 -3.35
N ASP A 322 -33.00 -7.14 -3.47
CA ASP A 322 -33.59 -8.02 -4.49
C ASP A 322 -33.43 -9.48 -4.06
#